data_27ee4aedda46bf1b841921f3619c9494
#
_entry.id   27ee4aedda46bf1b841921f3619c9494
#
_cell.length_a   1.000
_cell.length_b   1.000
_cell.length_c   1.000
_cell.angle_alpha   90.00
_cell.angle_beta   90.00
_cell.angle_gamma   90.00
#
_symmetry.space_group_name_H-M   'P 1'
#
loop_
_entity.id
_entity.type
_entity.pdbx_description
1 polymer ?
#
loop_
_entity_poly.entity_id
_entity_poly.type
_entity_poly.pdbx_seq_one_letter_code
_entity_poly.pdbx_strand_id
1 'polypeptide(L)'
;LISKKFNIDANRIICGAGSDQIFDLTCHLFLEPGSEVVVTEFGFIMHRIYASLYKAKVILAKEKNFKASVDEILKKVTGKTKIVFIANPNNPTGTYLSKSEMLNLRQKLRSDILLVVDDAYFEFLDKNDFTSGLDLFKDSQNVLVTRTFSKIYGLAGLRLGWGYCSQEIIDAMYQIKPPFNVN
;
A
#
# COMPACT_ATOMS: atom_id res chain seq x y z
N LEU A 1 1.23 -13.21 16.70
CA LEU A 1 0.63 -14.19 15.78
C LEU A 1 1.02 -13.90 14.32
N ILE A 2 0.78 -12.68 13.80
CA ILE A 2 1.12 -12.28 12.41
C ILE A 2 2.61 -12.51 12.14
N SER A 3 3.49 -11.97 12.99
CA SER A 3 4.94 -12.11 12.89
C SER A 3 5.37 -13.57 12.73
N LYS A 4 4.85 -14.46 13.58
CA LYS A 4 5.15 -15.91 13.53
C LYS A 4 4.61 -16.57 12.24
N LYS A 5 3.40 -16.20 11.81
CA LYS A 5 2.76 -16.77 10.61
C LYS A 5 3.51 -16.44 9.32
N PHE A 6 3.98 -15.19 9.20
CA PHE A 6 4.62 -14.69 7.98
C PHE A 6 6.15 -14.62 8.08
N ASN A 7 6.74 -15.05 9.21
CA ASN A 7 8.18 -15.01 9.48
C ASN A 7 8.78 -13.61 9.22
N ILE A 8 8.20 -12.59 9.87
CA ILE A 8 8.57 -11.18 9.77
C ILE A 8 8.76 -10.56 11.16
N ASP A 9 9.47 -9.43 11.22
CA ASP A 9 9.73 -8.72 12.47
C ASP A 9 8.44 -8.11 13.06
N ALA A 10 8.15 -8.43 14.32
CA ALA A 10 6.98 -7.92 15.03
C ALA A 10 7.02 -6.39 15.23
N ASN A 11 8.21 -5.80 15.36
CA ASN A 11 8.38 -4.36 15.55
C ASN A 11 8.07 -3.55 14.28
N ARG A 12 7.99 -4.22 13.14
CA ARG A 12 7.67 -3.64 11.84
C ARG A 12 6.20 -3.80 11.43
N ILE A 13 5.33 -4.19 12.38
CA ILE A 13 3.90 -4.45 12.14
C ILE A 13 3.06 -3.41 12.87
N ILE A 14 2.05 -2.88 12.18
CA ILE A 14 0.96 -2.10 12.77
C ILE A 14 -0.38 -2.73 12.44
N CYS A 15 -1.27 -2.85 13.44
CA CYS A 15 -2.64 -3.30 13.23
C CYS A 15 -3.60 -2.11 13.20
N GLY A 16 -4.66 -2.22 12.39
CA GLY A 16 -5.66 -1.19 12.24
C GLY A 16 -7.06 -1.73 11.99
N ALA A 17 -8.06 -0.85 12.06
CA ALA A 17 -9.45 -1.13 11.73
C ALA A 17 -9.63 -1.39 10.20
N GLY A 18 -9.20 -2.56 9.75
CA GLY A 18 -8.98 -2.90 8.34
C GLY A 18 -7.68 -2.28 7.81
N SER A 19 -7.30 -2.62 6.57
CA SER A 19 -6.22 -1.93 5.85
C SER A 19 -6.54 -0.45 5.62
N ASP A 20 -7.81 -0.08 5.59
CA ASP A 20 -8.27 1.30 5.42
C ASP A 20 -7.65 2.25 6.44
N GLN A 21 -7.61 1.87 7.73
CA GLN A 21 -6.98 2.72 8.74
C GLN A 21 -5.47 2.85 8.53
N ILE A 22 -4.82 1.84 7.95
CA ILE A 22 -3.39 1.94 7.63
C ILE A 22 -3.17 2.97 6.53
N PHE A 23 -4.06 3.05 5.52
CA PHE A 23 -3.98 4.10 4.49
C PHE A 23 -4.20 5.48 5.08
N ASP A 24 -5.16 5.63 5.99
CA ASP A 24 -5.42 6.89 6.71
C ASP A 24 -4.18 7.35 7.48
N LEU A 25 -3.62 6.49 8.33
CA LEU A 25 -2.39 6.79 9.08
C LEU A 25 -1.21 7.11 8.16
N THR A 26 -1.09 6.40 7.03
CA THR A 26 -0.05 6.67 6.03
C THR A 26 -0.20 8.06 5.44
N CYS A 27 -1.41 8.42 5.02
CA CYS A 27 -1.68 9.75 4.48
C CYS A 27 -1.47 10.84 5.52
N HIS A 28 -1.89 10.62 6.76
CA HIS A 28 -1.66 11.55 7.87
C HIS A 28 -0.18 11.81 8.12
N LEU A 29 0.65 10.77 8.05
CA LEU A 29 2.08 10.88 8.35
C LEU A 29 2.88 11.55 7.21
N PHE A 30 2.53 11.28 5.95
CA PHE A 30 3.35 11.65 4.79
C PHE A 30 2.84 12.85 4.00
N LEU A 31 1.59 13.28 4.21
CA LEU A 31 0.96 14.27 3.34
C LEU A 31 0.72 15.59 4.07
N GLU A 32 0.93 16.66 3.32
CA GLU A 32 0.60 18.03 3.67
C GLU A 32 -0.02 18.72 2.45
N PRO A 33 -0.67 19.88 2.60
CA PRO A 33 -1.17 20.63 1.46
C PRO A 33 -0.09 20.92 0.43
N GLY A 34 -0.33 20.52 -0.82
CA GLY A 34 0.64 20.65 -1.92
C GLY A 34 1.46 19.40 -2.22
N SER A 35 1.44 18.38 -1.34
CA SER A 35 1.97 17.05 -1.65
C SER A 35 1.22 16.41 -2.80
N GLU A 36 1.87 15.54 -3.56
CA GLU A 36 1.25 14.75 -4.62
C GLU A 36 1.26 13.26 -4.29
N VAL A 37 0.17 12.59 -4.64
CA VAL A 37 0.00 11.13 -4.51
C VAL A 37 -0.31 10.56 -5.88
N VAL A 38 0.46 9.60 -6.34
CA VAL A 38 0.20 8.89 -7.59
C VAL A 38 -0.59 7.63 -7.30
N VAL A 39 -1.71 7.46 -8.02
CA VAL A 39 -2.57 6.27 -7.98
C VAL A 39 -2.90 5.83 -9.40
N THR A 40 -3.29 4.58 -9.61
CA THR A 40 -3.73 4.11 -10.92
C THR A 40 -5.17 4.55 -11.23
N GLU A 41 -5.49 4.70 -12.51
CA GLU A 41 -6.76 5.26 -13.00
C GLU A 41 -7.98 4.49 -12.50
N PHE A 42 -7.91 3.15 -12.50
CA PHE A 42 -8.95 2.26 -12.02
C PHE A 42 -8.53 1.53 -10.72
N GLY A 43 -7.62 2.11 -9.96
CA GLY A 43 -7.19 1.56 -8.68
C GLY A 43 -8.22 1.72 -7.57
N PHE A 44 -7.97 1.08 -6.43
CA PHE A 44 -8.87 1.08 -5.29
C PHE A 44 -9.20 2.51 -4.83
N ILE A 45 -10.48 2.84 -4.84
CA ILE A 45 -10.96 4.23 -4.68
C ILE A 45 -10.54 4.86 -3.33
N MET A 46 -10.39 4.07 -2.27
CA MET A 46 -10.05 4.59 -0.94
C MET A 46 -8.65 5.24 -0.91
N HIS A 47 -7.71 4.81 -1.74
CA HIS A 47 -6.41 5.47 -1.87
C HIS A 47 -6.55 6.96 -2.23
N ARG A 48 -7.47 7.28 -3.17
CA ARG A 48 -7.77 8.67 -3.59
C ARG A 48 -8.48 9.45 -2.50
N ILE A 49 -9.44 8.81 -1.84
CA ILE A 49 -10.25 9.43 -0.79
C ILE A 49 -9.34 9.85 0.36
N TYR A 50 -8.52 8.94 0.88
CA TYR A 50 -7.60 9.28 1.97
C TYR A 50 -6.58 10.35 1.57
N ALA A 51 -5.98 10.26 0.38
CA ALA A 51 -5.08 11.31 -0.10
C ALA A 51 -5.76 12.68 -0.16
N SER A 52 -7.03 12.73 -0.60
CA SER A 52 -7.80 13.97 -0.70
C SER A 52 -8.17 14.55 0.67
N LEU A 53 -8.42 13.72 1.69
CA LEU A 53 -8.71 14.17 3.06
C LEU A 53 -7.55 14.99 3.64
N TYR A 54 -6.32 14.64 3.29
CA TYR A 54 -5.11 15.38 3.70
C TYR A 54 -4.69 16.47 2.70
N LYS A 55 -5.60 16.89 1.82
CA LYS A 55 -5.41 17.99 0.86
C LYS A 55 -4.23 17.76 -0.10
N ALA A 56 -3.82 16.52 -0.30
CA ALA A 56 -2.84 16.19 -1.31
C ALA A 56 -3.49 16.18 -2.71
N LYS A 57 -2.69 16.51 -3.71
CA LYS A 57 -3.12 16.44 -5.10
C LYS A 57 -3.01 15.00 -5.59
N VAL A 58 -4.14 14.41 -5.94
CA VAL A 58 -4.21 13.07 -6.53
C VAL A 58 -3.85 13.12 -8.01
N ILE A 59 -2.84 12.37 -8.41
CA ILE A 59 -2.35 12.27 -9.78
C ILE A 59 -2.68 10.88 -10.31
N LEU A 60 -3.48 10.82 -11.38
CA LEU A 60 -3.89 9.56 -12.00
C LEU A 60 -2.85 9.10 -13.03
N ALA A 61 -2.32 7.90 -12.85
CA ALA A 61 -1.54 7.20 -13.85
C ALA A 61 -2.47 6.35 -14.72
N LYS A 62 -2.39 6.52 -16.05
CA LYS A 62 -3.21 5.76 -16.99
C LYS A 62 -2.91 4.27 -16.93
N GLU A 63 -3.95 3.48 -17.09
CA GLU A 63 -3.84 2.03 -17.21
C GLU A 63 -3.89 1.59 -18.67
N LYS A 64 -3.32 0.42 -18.96
CA LYS A 64 -3.37 -0.22 -20.27
C LYS A 64 -4.19 -1.49 -20.16
N ASN A 65 -5.31 -1.58 -20.85
CA ASN A 65 -6.24 -2.72 -20.76
C ASN A 65 -6.64 -3.04 -19.30
N PHE A 66 -6.97 -2.02 -18.52
CA PHE A 66 -7.32 -2.12 -17.09
C PHE A 66 -6.21 -2.68 -16.18
N LYS A 67 -4.98 -2.70 -16.66
CA LYS A 67 -3.79 -3.08 -15.89
C LYS A 67 -2.93 -1.84 -15.64
N ALA A 68 -2.43 -1.71 -14.42
CA ALA A 68 -1.46 -0.70 -14.05
C ALA A 68 -0.21 -0.77 -14.97
N SER A 69 0.35 0.37 -15.30
CA SER A 69 1.55 0.48 -16.13
C SER A 69 2.66 1.18 -15.35
N VAL A 70 3.77 0.50 -15.13
CA VAL A 70 4.94 1.06 -14.45
C VAL A 70 5.42 2.34 -15.12
N ASP A 71 5.50 2.36 -16.44
CA ASP A 71 5.95 3.54 -17.19
C ASP A 71 5.00 4.72 -17.03
N GLU A 72 3.68 4.48 -17.04
CA GLU A 72 2.69 5.54 -16.84
C GLU A 72 2.72 6.07 -15.40
N ILE A 73 2.95 5.21 -14.39
CA ILE A 73 3.14 5.63 -13.01
C ILE A 73 4.38 6.53 -12.90
N LEU A 74 5.51 6.08 -13.42
CA LEU A 74 6.77 6.82 -13.35
C LEU A 74 6.73 8.17 -14.06
N LYS A 75 6.02 8.28 -15.18
CA LYS A 75 5.78 9.55 -15.88
C LYS A 75 5.00 10.58 -15.03
N LYS A 76 4.25 10.12 -14.05
CA LYS A 76 3.44 10.98 -13.17
C LYS A 76 4.16 11.41 -11.89
N VAL A 77 5.30 10.81 -11.60
CA VAL A 77 6.12 11.16 -10.44
C VAL A 77 6.80 12.51 -10.66
N THR A 78 6.66 13.40 -9.69
CA THR A 78 7.29 14.73 -9.68
C THR A 78 8.11 14.94 -8.41
N GLY A 79 8.77 16.09 -8.26
CA GLY A 79 9.45 16.47 -7.02
C GLY A 79 8.53 16.59 -5.79
N LYS A 80 7.20 16.68 -6.00
CA LYS A 80 6.20 16.81 -4.93
C LYS A 80 5.54 15.47 -4.56
N THR A 81 5.82 14.40 -5.32
CA THR A 81 5.26 13.07 -5.05
C THR A 81 5.82 12.52 -3.75
N LYS A 82 4.95 12.16 -2.82
CA LYS A 82 5.27 11.56 -1.51
C LYS A 82 4.90 10.08 -1.44
N ILE A 83 3.78 9.70 -2.06
CA ILE A 83 3.26 8.33 -2.01
C ILE A 83 2.89 7.87 -3.41
N VAL A 84 3.16 6.60 -3.70
CA VAL A 84 2.59 5.85 -4.82
C VAL A 84 1.79 4.70 -4.25
N PHE A 85 0.49 4.62 -4.54
CA PHE A 85 -0.36 3.49 -4.13
C PHE A 85 -0.56 2.51 -5.28
N ILE A 86 -0.41 1.23 -4.99
CA ILE A 86 -0.68 0.11 -5.91
C ILE A 86 -1.46 -0.96 -5.16
N ALA A 87 -2.66 -1.30 -5.63
CA ALA A 87 -3.34 -2.52 -5.23
C ALA A 87 -2.87 -3.66 -6.14
N ASN A 88 -2.37 -4.75 -5.58
CA ASN A 88 -1.80 -5.85 -6.35
C ASN A 88 -2.06 -7.23 -5.74
N PRO A 89 -3.08 -7.97 -6.21
CA PRO A 89 -3.96 -7.70 -7.37
C PRO A 89 -4.87 -6.48 -7.19
N ASN A 90 -5.21 -5.84 -8.32
CA ASN A 90 -6.00 -4.61 -8.31
C ASN A 90 -7.49 -4.87 -8.08
N ASN A 91 -8.12 -4.01 -7.30
CA ASN A 91 -9.56 -3.89 -7.15
C ASN A 91 -10.02 -2.58 -7.85
N PRO A 92 -10.97 -2.63 -8.83
CA PRO A 92 -11.87 -3.75 -9.15
C PRO A 92 -11.43 -4.62 -10.34
N THR A 93 -10.33 -4.32 -11.02
CA THR A 93 -10.02 -4.89 -12.34
C THR A 93 -9.55 -6.35 -12.30
N GLY A 94 -9.05 -6.83 -11.16
CA GLY A 94 -8.48 -8.16 -11.01
C GLY A 94 -7.13 -8.36 -11.70
N THR A 95 -6.61 -7.32 -12.36
CA THR A 95 -5.30 -7.35 -13.00
C THR A 95 -4.17 -7.21 -11.97
N TYR A 96 -2.95 -7.57 -12.36
CA TYR A 96 -1.81 -7.49 -11.44
C TYR A 96 -0.52 -7.08 -12.16
N LEU A 97 0.39 -6.51 -11.42
CA LEU A 97 1.79 -6.34 -11.81
C LEU A 97 2.58 -7.58 -11.40
N SER A 98 3.38 -8.10 -12.31
CA SER A 98 4.28 -9.23 -12.05
C SER A 98 5.37 -8.85 -11.06
N LYS A 99 6.06 -9.86 -10.53
CA LYS A 99 7.25 -9.68 -9.68
C LYS A 99 8.26 -8.72 -10.30
N SER A 100 8.59 -8.91 -11.57
CA SER A 100 9.56 -8.06 -12.27
C SER A 100 9.08 -6.63 -12.45
N GLU A 101 7.79 -6.42 -12.73
CA GLU A 101 7.18 -5.08 -12.84
C GLU A 101 7.21 -4.35 -11.49
N MET A 102 6.89 -5.04 -10.39
CA MET A 102 6.92 -4.45 -9.04
C MET A 102 8.33 -4.06 -8.60
N LEU A 103 9.31 -4.93 -8.83
CA LEU A 103 10.72 -4.63 -8.54
C LEU A 103 11.23 -3.45 -9.38
N ASN A 104 10.92 -3.42 -10.68
CA ASN A 104 11.26 -2.32 -11.58
C ASN A 104 10.62 -0.99 -11.13
N LEU A 105 9.36 -1.02 -10.71
CA LEU A 105 8.69 0.17 -10.16
C LEU A 105 9.45 0.71 -8.95
N ARG A 106 9.72 -0.14 -7.93
CA ARG A 106 10.43 0.30 -6.72
C ARG A 106 11.83 0.82 -7.03
N GLN A 107 12.56 0.15 -7.89
CA GLN A 107 13.94 0.53 -8.25
C GLN A 107 14.01 1.91 -8.92
N LYS A 108 13.01 2.26 -9.74
CA LYS A 108 12.96 3.53 -10.47
C LYS A 108 12.32 4.68 -9.68
N LEU A 109 11.58 4.39 -8.63
CA LEU A 109 11.06 5.43 -7.74
C LEU A 109 12.20 5.99 -6.87
N ARG A 110 12.19 7.32 -6.64
CA ARG A 110 13.12 7.93 -5.68
C ARG A 110 12.98 7.29 -4.30
N SER A 111 14.06 7.32 -3.53
CA SER A 111 14.12 6.71 -2.19
C SER A 111 13.26 7.42 -1.15
N ASP A 112 12.92 8.69 -1.38
CA ASP A 112 12.07 9.51 -0.51
C ASP A 112 10.56 9.31 -0.75
N ILE A 113 10.18 8.51 -1.76
CA ILE A 113 8.78 8.18 -2.05
C ILE A 113 8.42 6.87 -1.37
N LEU A 114 7.35 6.89 -0.58
CA LEU A 114 6.77 5.67 -0.03
C LEU A 114 5.96 4.94 -1.12
N LEU A 115 6.33 3.69 -1.40
CA LEU A 115 5.49 2.79 -2.19
C LEU A 115 4.56 2.03 -1.26
N VAL A 116 3.26 2.19 -1.43
CA VAL A 116 2.25 1.43 -0.69
C VAL A 116 1.70 0.33 -1.60
N VAL A 117 1.89 -0.92 -1.18
CA VAL A 117 1.41 -2.11 -1.87
C VAL A 117 0.25 -2.70 -1.08
N ASP A 118 -0.95 -2.62 -1.64
CA ASP A 118 -2.15 -3.20 -1.05
C ASP A 118 -2.33 -4.65 -1.53
N ASP A 119 -1.94 -5.57 -0.67
CA ASP A 119 -2.00 -7.03 -0.87
C ASP A 119 -3.34 -7.63 -0.39
N ALA A 120 -4.44 -6.86 -0.36
CA ALA A 120 -5.72 -7.32 0.19
C ALA A 120 -6.27 -8.59 -0.53
N TYR A 121 -5.89 -8.81 -1.77
CA TYR A 121 -6.33 -9.93 -2.60
C TYR A 121 -5.20 -10.89 -2.98
N PHE A 122 -4.05 -10.78 -2.36
CA PHE A 122 -2.88 -11.61 -2.67
C PHE A 122 -3.19 -13.11 -2.70
N GLU A 123 -3.92 -13.61 -1.72
CA GLU A 123 -4.19 -15.05 -1.56
C GLU A 123 -5.12 -15.63 -2.64
N PHE A 124 -5.76 -14.80 -3.47
CA PHE A 124 -6.63 -15.24 -4.56
C PHE A 124 -5.88 -15.50 -5.87
N LEU A 125 -4.60 -15.11 -5.95
CA LEU A 125 -3.83 -15.20 -7.18
C LEU A 125 -2.73 -16.27 -7.07
N ASP A 126 -2.83 -17.29 -7.91
CA ASP A 126 -1.82 -18.34 -8.08
C ASP A 126 -1.26 -18.25 -9.50
N LYS A 127 -0.16 -17.49 -9.65
CA LYS A 127 0.57 -17.30 -10.92
C LYS A 127 2.07 -17.35 -10.66
N ASN A 128 2.81 -17.99 -11.56
CA ASN A 128 4.26 -18.19 -11.42
C ASN A 128 5.06 -16.88 -11.45
N ASP A 129 4.54 -15.84 -12.09
CA ASP A 129 5.17 -14.53 -12.21
C ASP A 129 4.68 -13.51 -11.17
N PHE A 130 3.78 -13.92 -10.27
CA PHE A 130 3.25 -13.11 -9.19
C PHE A 130 3.91 -13.45 -7.85
N THR A 131 4.09 -12.45 -7.02
CA THR A 131 4.61 -12.61 -5.65
C THR A 131 4.03 -11.48 -4.79
N SER A 132 3.73 -11.75 -3.52
CA SER A 132 3.22 -10.73 -2.61
C SER A 132 4.21 -9.59 -2.42
N GLY A 133 3.68 -8.40 -2.17
CA GLY A 133 4.50 -7.25 -1.80
C GLY A 133 5.34 -7.53 -0.54
N LEU A 134 4.81 -8.32 0.39
CA LEU A 134 5.54 -8.69 1.61
C LEU A 134 6.81 -9.50 1.29
N ASP A 135 6.72 -10.52 0.43
CA ASP A 135 7.87 -11.33 0.07
C ASP A 135 8.90 -10.56 -0.78
N LEU A 136 8.41 -9.61 -1.60
CA LEU A 136 9.29 -8.78 -2.43
C LEU A 136 10.05 -7.73 -1.62
N PHE A 137 9.43 -7.15 -0.59
CA PHE A 137 9.88 -5.90 0.02
C PHE A 137 10.05 -5.95 1.52
N LYS A 138 10.05 -7.13 2.15
CA LYS A 138 10.18 -7.27 3.61
C LYS A 138 11.41 -6.57 4.21
N ASP A 139 12.49 -6.44 3.44
CA ASP A 139 13.72 -5.78 3.87
C ASP A 139 13.81 -4.31 3.44
N SER A 140 12.83 -3.82 2.68
CA SER A 140 12.79 -2.42 2.21
C SER A 140 12.44 -1.46 3.35
N GLN A 141 13.00 -0.23 3.28
CA GLN A 141 12.74 0.82 4.27
C GLN A 141 11.59 1.75 3.87
N ASN A 142 11.29 1.84 2.58
CA ASN A 142 10.36 2.78 1.99
C ASN A 142 9.26 2.09 1.17
N VAL A 143 8.85 0.90 1.62
CA VAL A 143 7.69 0.18 1.11
C VAL A 143 6.81 -0.22 2.28
N LEU A 144 5.54 0.20 2.24
CA LEU A 144 4.50 -0.27 3.15
C LEU A 144 3.65 -1.31 2.43
N VAL A 145 3.57 -2.50 2.98
CA VAL A 145 2.67 -3.56 2.49
C VAL A 145 1.48 -3.66 3.42
N THR A 146 0.26 -3.62 2.89
CA THR A 146 -0.98 -3.76 3.69
C THR A 146 -1.65 -5.09 3.41
N ARG A 147 -2.24 -5.68 4.44
CA ARG A 147 -2.99 -6.94 4.41
C ARG A 147 -4.28 -6.79 5.21
N THR A 148 -5.25 -7.62 4.90
CA THR A 148 -6.56 -7.59 5.59
C THR A 148 -7.06 -8.99 5.92
N PHE A 149 -7.81 -9.11 7.00
CA PHE A 149 -8.56 -10.32 7.32
C PHE A 149 -9.96 -10.33 6.72
N SER A 150 -10.34 -9.24 6.03
CA SER A 150 -11.70 -9.05 5.50
C SER A 150 -12.02 -9.90 4.26
N LYS A 151 -11.01 -10.42 3.52
CA LYS A 151 -11.18 -11.06 2.22
C LYS A 151 -11.12 -12.58 2.34
N ILE A 152 -10.02 -13.21 2.00
CA ILE A 152 -9.87 -14.67 2.00
C ILE A 152 -10.19 -15.31 3.36
N TYR A 153 -9.93 -14.62 4.45
CA TYR A 153 -10.18 -15.10 5.80
C TYR A 153 -11.66 -15.01 6.22
N GLY A 154 -12.51 -14.32 5.44
CA GLY A 154 -13.94 -14.19 5.74
C GLY A 154 -14.30 -13.38 6.99
N LEU A 155 -13.36 -12.60 7.54
CA LEU A 155 -13.48 -11.89 8.82
C LEU A 155 -13.75 -10.38 8.64
N ALA A 156 -14.51 -10.00 7.61
CA ALA A 156 -14.78 -8.60 7.29
C ALA A 156 -15.42 -7.82 8.46
N GLY A 157 -16.28 -8.50 9.23
CA GLY A 157 -16.98 -7.91 10.39
C GLY A 157 -16.05 -7.56 11.56
N LEU A 158 -14.89 -8.21 11.71
CA LEU A 158 -13.93 -7.92 12.77
C LEU A 158 -13.17 -6.62 12.55
N ARG A 159 -13.26 -6.02 11.37
CA ARG A 159 -12.53 -4.80 11.02
C ARG A 159 -11.05 -4.87 11.40
N LEU A 160 -10.37 -5.92 10.97
CA LEU A 160 -8.94 -6.12 11.26
C LEU A 160 -8.11 -6.18 9.98
N GLY A 161 -7.09 -5.35 9.93
CA GLY A 161 -6.03 -5.34 8.92
C GLY A 161 -4.70 -5.01 9.55
N TRP A 162 -3.64 -5.09 8.78
CA TRP A 162 -2.30 -4.78 9.25
C TRP A 162 -1.41 -4.25 8.13
N GLY A 163 -0.39 -3.49 8.51
CA GLY A 163 0.66 -3.00 7.64
C GLY A 163 2.03 -3.47 8.11
N TYR A 164 2.96 -3.61 7.18
CA TYR A 164 4.36 -3.92 7.41
C TYR A 164 5.26 -2.92 6.68
N CYS A 165 6.15 -2.26 7.42
CA CYS A 165 7.06 -1.25 6.86
C CYS A 165 8.38 -1.24 7.66
N SER A 166 9.26 -0.25 7.44
CA SER A 166 10.40 0.00 8.32
C SER A 166 9.92 0.34 9.74
N GLN A 167 10.73 -0.02 10.74
CA GLN A 167 10.39 0.24 12.13
C GLN A 167 10.18 1.73 12.38
N GLU A 168 11.02 2.59 11.81
CA GLU A 168 10.90 4.05 11.95
C GLU A 168 9.52 4.58 11.54
N ILE A 169 9.00 4.11 10.40
CA ILE A 169 7.65 4.50 9.91
C ILE A 169 6.57 3.92 10.82
N ILE A 170 6.72 2.68 11.25
CA ILE A 170 5.76 2.04 12.17
C ILE A 170 5.72 2.76 13.51
N ASP A 171 6.87 3.13 14.08
CA ASP A 171 6.94 3.89 15.34
C ASP A 171 6.25 5.26 15.20
N ALA A 172 6.47 5.96 14.09
CA ALA A 172 5.77 7.22 13.81
C ALA A 172 4.25 7.04 13.68
N MET A 173 3.80 5.96 13.01
CA MET A 173 2.36 5.62 12.94
C MET A 173 1.77 5.33 14.32
N TYR A 174 2.50 4.68 15.22
CA TYR A 174 2.05 4.43 16.59
C TYR A 174 1.84 5.71 17.39
N GLN A 175 2.60 6.78 17.12
CA GLN A 175 2.43 8.08 17.79
C GLN A 175 1.13 8.79 17.42
N ILE A 176 0.63 8.58 16.20
CA ILE A 176 -0.59 9.24 15.69
C ILE A 176 -1.83 8.31 15.69
N LYS A 177 -1.62 7.03 15.92
CA LYS A 177 -2.68 6.03 15.94
C LYS A 177 -3.60 6.25 17.16
N PRO A 178 -4.95 6.28 16.97
CA PRO A 178 -5.87 6.33 18.09
C PRO A 178 -5.66 5.13 19.04
N PRO A 179 -5.81 5.31 20.37
CA PRO A 179 -5.86 4.20 21.29
C PRO A 179 -7.10 3.34 21.00
N PHE A 180 -7.01 2.03 21.27
CA PHE A 180 -8.14 1.09 21.10
C PHE A 180 -8.72 1.05 19.68
N ASN A 181 -7.87 1.20 18.68
CA ASN A 181 -8.27 1.24 17.26
C ASN A 181 -8.62 -0.14 16.66
N VAL A 182 -8.40 -1.20 17.37
CA VAL A 182 -8.76 -2.58 17.03
C VAL A 182 -9.68 -3.13 18.12
N ASN A 183 -10.80 -3.75 17.72
CA ASN A 183 -11.79 -4.35 18.63
C ASN A 183 -11.28 -5.65 19.26
#